data_68ccdabb478ab108b832c305ec5dca9a
#
_entry.id   68ccdabb478ab108b832c305ec5dca9a
#
_cell.length_a   1.000
_cell.length_b   1.000
_cell.length_c   1.000
_cell.angle_alpha   90.00
_cell.angle_beta   90.00
_cell.angle_gamma   90.00
#
_symmetry.space_group_name_H-M   'P 1'
#
loop_
_entity.id
_entity.type
_entity.pdbx_description
1 polymer ?
#
loop_
_entity_poly.entity_id
_entity_poly.type
_entity_poly.pdbx_seq_one_letter_code
_entity_poly.pdbx_strand_id
1 'polypeptide(L)'
;MEHCDFAAIEALLRRHGFHFSKSMGQNFLIDASIPAAIAEASEAGEGNGVLEIGPGIGALSHELCRRANRVVAVELDKALLPILDETMANFDNFEVVSADILKTDIPDLVREKLAGLTPIVCANLPYNITTPAITALLESKCFESITVLVQKEVAERLCAAPGTAAYGAFSVYMQYHTAPRLLFEVGRECFRPQPKVTSAVLRAEVRKTPPVAVEDEKLFFRVVYAAFALRRKTLVNSLMTGFGSQLTKEQVTGAVVSAGLAPTVRGEKLGLEEFARLARALAERLPA
;
A
#
# COMPACT_ATOMS: atom_id res chain seq x y z
N MET A 1 -19.79 -4.10 -23.08
CA MET A 1 -20.02 -2.69 -22.66
C MET A 1 -18.64 -2.08 -22.49
N GLU A 2 -18.35 -0.95 -23.11
CA GLU A 2 -17.08 -0.27 -22.91
C GLU A 2 -17.08 0.37 -21.52
N HIS A 3 -16.57 -0.32 -20.51
CA HIS A 3 -16.60 0.05 -19.10
C HIS A 3 -15.79 1.32 -18.76
N CYS A 4 -15.22 1.97 -19.75
CA CYS A 4 -14.47 3.21 -19.61
C CYS A 4 -14.93 4.32 -20.55
N ASP A 5 -16.02 4.15 -21.30
CA ASP A 5 -16.64 5.27 -22.01
C ASP A 5 -17.39 6.14 -21.01
N PHE A 6 -17.01 7.41 -20.95
CA PHE A 6 -17.58 8.37 -19.99
C PHE A 6 -19.09 8.50 -20.13
N ALA A 7 -19.62 8.52 -21.36
CA ALA A 7 -21.07 8.62 -21.59
C ALA A 7 -21.81 7.37 -21.10
N ALA A 8 -21.24 6.19 -21.32
CA ALA A 8 -21.79 4.92 -20.85
C ALA A 8 -21.74 4.84 -19.30
N ILE A 9 -20.64 5.26 -18.69
CA ILE A 9 -20.50 5.35 -17.22
C ILE A 9 -21.54 6.31 -16.64
N GLU A 10 -21.70 7.51 -17.21
CA GLU A 10 -22.66 8.48 -16.73
C GLU A 10 -24.10 7.97 -16.82
N ALA A 11 -24.44 7.30 -17.92
CA ALA A 11 -25.75 6.67 -18.11
C ALA A 11 -25.98 5.53 -17.09
N LEU A 12 -24.98 4.71 -16.82
CA LEU A 12 -25.02 3.65 -15.81
C LEU A 12 -25.26 4.23 -14.42
N LEU A 13 -24.45 5.19 -13.99
CA LEU A 13 -24.56 5.84 -12.67
C LEU A 13 -25.93 6.52 -12.49
N ARG A 14 -26.40 7.21 -13.52
CA ARG A 14 -27.73 7.86 -13.50
C ARG A 14 -28.88 6.86 -13.38
N ARG A 15 -28.79 5.72 -14.10
CA ARG A 15 -29.79 4.65 -14.06
C ARG A 15 -29.94 4.04 -12.66
N HIS A 16 -28.81 3.93 -11.93
CA HIS A 16 -28.76 3.45 -10.54
C HIS A 16 -28.95 4.57 -9.49
N GLY A 17 -29.18 5.83 -9.90
CA GLY A 17 -29.32 6.95 -8.97
C GLY A 17 -28.06 7.22 -8.13
N PHE A 18 -26.88 6.82 -8.64
CA PHE A 18 -25.63 6.95 -7.93
C PHE A 18 -25.11 8.39 -7.92
N HIS A 19 -24.64 8.83 -6.76
CA HIS A 19 -24.00 10.13 -6.58
C HIS A 19 -22.64 9.98 -5.93
N PHE A 20 -21.63 10.61 -6.51
CA PHE A 20 -20.27 10.59 -5.98
C PHE A 20 -20.19 11.12 -4.54
N SER A 21 -19.55 10.34 -3.67
CA SER A 21 -19.27 10.75 -2.30
C SER A 21 -17.81 11.23 -2.19
N LYS A 22 -17.64 12.52 -1.85
CA LYS A 22 -16.30 13.08 -1.60
C LYS A 22 -15.59 12.41 -0.42
N SER A 23 -16.32 11.98 0.59
CA SER A 23 -15.77 11.31 1.77
C SER A 23 -15.22 9.92 1.46
N MET A 24 -15.70 9.26 0.42
CA MET A 24 -15.24 7.94 -0.01
C MET A 24 -13.99 7.99 -0.91
N GLY A 25 -13.56 9.19 -1.35
CA GLY A 25 -12.38 9.33 -2.20
C GLY A 25 -12.52 8.71 -3.58
N GLN A 26 -13.74 8.54 -4.08
CA GLN A 26 -14.06 7.87 -5.33
C GLN A 26 -13.54 8.63 -6.55
N ASN A 27 -12.71 7.98 -7.37
CA ASN A 27 -12.21 8.46 -8.65
C ASN A 27 -12.23 7.26 -9.61
N PHE A 28 -13.24 7.19 -10.49
CA PHE A 28 -13.40 6.09 -11.43
C PHE A 28 -12.54 6.31 -12.67
N LEU A 29 -11.89 5.25 -13.13
CA LEU A 29 -11.12 5.25 -14.37
C LEU A 29 -12.09 5.31 -15.56
N ILE A 30 -11.81 6.23 -16.49
CA ILE A 30 -12.59 6.47 -17.70
C ILE A 30 -11.80 6.23 -18.99
N ASP A 31 -10.53 5.87 -18.88
CA ASP A 31 -9.67 5.45 -19.99
C ASP A 31 -9.43 3.95 -19.90
N ALA A 32 -9.94 3.19 -20.88
CA ALA A 32 -9.89 1.73 -20.89
C ALA A 32 -8.46 1.15 -20.92
N SER A 33 -7.49 1.90 -21.41
CA SER A 33 -6.09 1.48 -21.46
C SER A 33 -5.48 1.34 -20.07
N ILE A 34 -5.95 2.12 -19.09
CA ILE A 34 -5.38 2.17 -17.75
C ILE A 34 -5.70 0.92 -16.92
N PRO A 35 -6.99 0.47 -16.78
CA PRO A 35 -7.27 -0.79 -16.09
C PRO A 35 -6.55 -1.98 -16.72
N ALA A 36 -6.48 -2.06 -18.06
CA ALA A 36 -5.76 -3.11 -18.77
C ALA A 36 -4.26 -3.11 -18.42
N ALA A 37 -3.61 -1.93 -18.43
CA ALA A 37 -2.21 -1.78 -18.08
C ALA A 37 -1.93 -2.12 -16.59
N ILE A 38 -2.85 -1.75 -15.66
CA ILE A 38 -2.72 -2.09 -14.24
C ILE A 38 -2.84 -3.60 -14.04
N ALA A 39 -3.83 -4.24 -14.66
CA ALA A 39 -4.03 -5.68 -14.57
C ALA A 39 -2.86 -6.47 -15.17
N GLU A 40 -2.29 -6.01 -16.28
CA GLU A 40 -1.06 -6.58 -16.86
C GLU A 40 0.12 -6.40 -15.91
N ALA A 41 0.32 -5.21 -15.38
CA ALA A 41 1.40 -4.89 -14.44
C ALA A 41 1.29 -5.65 -13.12
N SER A 42 0.11 -6.13 -12.74
CA SER A 42 -0.09 -6.98 -11.56
C SER A 42 0.44 -8.41 -11.76
N GLU A 43 0.71 -8.80 -13.02
CA GLU A 43 1.05 -10.16 -13.42
C GLU A 43 -0.01 -11.20 -12.99
N ALA A 44 -1.26 -10.75 -12.82
CA ALA A 44 -2.37 -11.64 -12.56
C ALA A 44 -2.53 -12.63 -13.71
N GLY A 45 -2.61 -13.91 -13.39
CA GLY A 45 -2.69 -15.01 -14.36
C GLY A 45 -3.31 -16.27 -13.78
N GLU A 46 -3.15 -17.36 -14.52
CA GLU A 46 -3.58 -18.68 -14.07
C GLU A 46 -2.89 -19.06 -12.73
N GLY A 47 -3.65 -19.60 -11.80
CA GLY A 47 -3.20 -19.92 -10.44
C GLY A 47 -3.34 -18.77 -9.44
N ASN A 48 -3.65 -17.54 -9.88
CA ASN A 48 -3.82 -16.41 -8.97
C ASN A 48 -5.25 -16.25 -8.47
N GLY A 49 -5.36 -15.90 -7.18
CA GLY A 49 -6.52 -15.28 -6.56
C GLY A 49 -6.24 -13.81 -6.26
N VAL A 50 -7.03 -12.91 -6.82
CA VAL A 50 -6.83 -11.46 -6.67
C VAL A 50 -7.77 -10.91 -5.60
N LEU A 51 -7.21 -10.18 -4.63
CA LEU A 51 -7.98 -9.27 -3.78
C LEU A 51 -7.94 -7.87 -4.39
N GLU A 52 -9.12 -7.33 -4.72
CA GLU A 52 -9.30 -5.95 -5.16
C GLU A 52 -9.94 -5.12 -4.04
N ILE A 53 -9.45 -3.91 -3.80
CA ILE A 53 -10.02 -2.99 -2.80
C ILE A 53 -10.64 -1.80 -3.52
N GLY A 54 -11.94 -1.58 -3.32
CA GLY A 54 -12.67 -0.51 -3.94
C GLY A 54 -12.81 -0.69 -5.46
N PRO A 55 -13.54 -1.73 -5.94
CA PRO A 55 -13.70 -2.01 -7.37
C PRO A 55 -14.43 -0.88 -8.11
N GLY A 56 -15.13 -0.01 -7.39
CA GLY A 56 -15.92 1.07 -7.96
C GLY A 56 -17.03 0.53 -8.88
N ILE A 57 -16.95 0.83 -10.15
CA ILE A 57 -17.90 0.32 -11.17
C ILE A 57 -17.41 -0.95 -11.89
N GLY A 58 -16.29 -1.55 -11.44
CA GLY A 58 -15.77 -2.80 -11.99
C GLY A 58 -14.78 -2.67 -13.15
N ALA A 59 -14.28 -1.46 -13.45
CA ALA A 59 -13.40 -1.26 -14.61
C ALA A 59 -12.10 -2.09 -14.51
N LEU A 60 -11.45 -2.12 -13.35
CA LEU A 60 -10.26 -2.93 -13.10
C LEU A 60 -10.64 -4.40 -12.87
N SER A 61 -11.70 -4.66 -12.11
CA SER A 61 -12.23 -6.00 -11.86
C SER A 61 -12.44 -6.79 -13.14
N HIS A 62 -12.99 -6.15 -14.19
CA HIS A 62 -13.22 -6.74 -15.50
C HIS A 62 -11.92 -7.24 -16.15
N GLU A 63 -10.87 -6.45 -16.09
CA GLU A 63 -9.57 -6.82 -16.63
C GLU A 63 -8.87 -7.91 -15.80
N LEU A 64 -9.06 -7.90 -14.49
CA LEU A 64 -8.55 -8.92 -13.58
C LEU A 64 -9.25 -10.27 -13.79
N CYS A 65 -10.58 -10.27 -13.94
CA CYS A 65 -11.36 -11.48 -14.18
C CYS A 65 -11.01 -12.21 -15.47
N ARG A 66 -10.51 -11.48 -16.47
CA ARG A 66 -10.04 -12.07 -17.73
C ARG A 66 -8.70 -12.80 -17.60
N ARG A 67 -7.95 -12.57 -16.52
CA ARG A 67 -6.59 -13.06 -16.32
C ARG A 67 -6.48 -14.07 -15.19
N ALA A 68 -7.09 -13.77 -14.05
CA ALA A 68 -6.98 -14.56 -12.83
C ALA A 68 -8.05 -15.64 -12.72
N ASN A 69 -7.80 -16.68 -11.94
CA ASN A 69 -8.78 -17.72 -11.65
C ASN A 69 -9.94 -17.21 -10.79
N ARG A 70 -9.66 -16.29 -9.88
CA ARG A 70 -10.65 -15.72 -8.97
C ARG A 70 -10.33 -14.26 -8.66
N VAL A 71 -11.35 -13.43 -8.62
CA VAL A 71 -11.27 -12.03 -8.17
C VAL A 71 -12.28 -11.84 -7.04
N VAL A 72 -11.80 -11.43 -5.88
CA VAL A 72 -12.62 -11.05 -4.73
C VAL A 72 -12.42 -9.57 -4.48
N ALA A 73 -13.48 -8.81 -4.59
CA ALA A 73 -13.46 -7.36 -4.38
C ALA A 73 -14.09 -7.01 -3.03
N VAL A 74 -13.48 -6.09 -2.28
CA VAL A 74 -14.05 -5.53 -1.04
C VAL A 74 -14.51 -4.12 -1.31
N GLU A 75 -15.84 -3.86 -1.16
CA GLU A 75 -16.46 -2.56 -1.41
C GLU A 75 -17.19 -2.06 -0.15
N LEU A 76 -16.88 -0.83 0.24
CA LEU A 76 -17.49 -0.16 1.39
C LEU A 76 -18.82 0.50 1.04
N ASP A 77 -18.91 1.07 -0.17
CA ASP A 77 -20.09 1.81 -0.62
C ASP A 77 -21.17 0.85 -1.15
N LYS A 78 -22.18 0.62 -0.32
CA LYS A 78 -23.31 -0.25 -0.69
C LYS A 78 -24.07 0.23 -1.92
N ALA A 79 -23.99 1.51 -2.28
CA ALA A 79 -24.63 2.03 -3.49
C ALA A 79 -23.98 1.54 -4.79
N LEU A 80 -22.72 1.04 -4.69
CA LEU A 80 -22.01 0.45 -5.83
C LEU A 80 -22.35 -1.04 -6.05
N LEU A 81 -22.90 -1.75 -5.07
CA LEU A 81 -23.17 -3.19 -5.20
C LEU A 81 -24.12 -3.53 -6.36
N PRO A 82 -25.29 -2.83 -6.54
CA PRO A 82 -26.16 -3.11 -7.67
C PRO A 82 -25.52 -2.78 -9.04
N ILE A 83 -24.58 -1.82 -9.04
CA ILE A 83 -23.84 -1.47 -10.25
C ILE A 83 -22.84 -2.58 -10.60
N LEU A 84 -22.13 -3.10 -9.59
CA LEU A 84 -21.21 -4.24 -9.74
C LEU A 84 -21.95 -5.52 -10.17
N ASP A 85 -23.13 -5.78 -9.61
CA ASP A 85 -23.98 -6.91 -10.04
C ASP A 85 -24.31 -6.82 -11.54
N GLU A 86 -24.58 -5.62 -12.06
CA GLU A 86 -24.84 -5.42 -13.50
C GLU A 86 -23.56 -5.51 -14.33
N THR A 87 -22.49 -4.80 -13.93
CA THR A 87 -21.27 -4.68 -14.74
C THR A 87 -20.44 -5.95 -14.77
N MET A 88 -20.51 -6.75 -13.72
CA MET A 88 -19.74 -7.99 -13.57
C MET A 88 -20.55 -9.26 -13.83
N ALA A 89 -21.81 -9.15 -14.28
CA ALA A 89 -22.75 -10.26 -14.48
C ALA A 89 -22.22 -11.39 -15.41
N ASN A 90 -21.27 -11.10 -16.27
CA ASN A 90 -20.70 -12.06 -17.22
C ASN A 90 -19.46 -12.81 -16.67
N PHE A 91 -19.08 -12.62 -15.40
CA PHE A 91 -17.90 -13.23 -14.80
C PHE A 91 -18.28 -14.13 -13.62
N ASP A 92 -18.20 -15.43 -13.83
CA ASP A 92 -18.44 -16.42 -12.77
C ASP A 92 -17.32 -16.49 -11.72
N ASN A 93 -16.15 -15.91 -12.05
CA ASN A 93 -14.98 -15.85 -11.18
C ASN A 93 -14.86 -14.55 -10.38
N PHE A 94 -15.90 -13.69 -10.37
CA PHE A 94 -15.98 -12.47 -9.59
C PHE A 94 -16.88 -12.63 -8.37
N GLU A 95 -16.44 -12.08 -7.25
CA GLU A 95 -17.26 -11.96 -6.03
C GLU A 95 -17.00 -10.62 -5.35
N VAL A 96 -18.06 -9.90 -4.95
CA VAL A 96 -17.95 -8.68 -4.15
C VAL A 96 -18.37 -8.92 -2.72
N VAL A 97 -17.55 -8.47 -1.77
CA VAL A 97 -17.80 -8.50 -0.32
C VAL A 97 -18.07 -7.07 0.16
N SER A 98 -19.28 -6.84 0.68
CA SER A 98 -19.66 -5.53 1.24
C SER A 98 -19.06 -5.36 2.64
N ALA A 99 -17.88 -4.73 2.73
CA ALA A 99 -17.16 -4.57 3.98
C ALA A 99 -16.20 -3.36 3.94
N ASP A 100 -15.73 -2.96 5.14
CA ASP A 100 -14.60 -2.04 5.30
C ASP A 100 -13.31 -2.87 5.37
N ILE A 101 -12.44 -2.73 4.38
CA ILE A 101 -11.16 -3.48 4.34
C ILE A 101 -10.31 -3.26 5.59
N LEU A 102 -10.39 -2.08 6.22
CA LEU A 102 -9.64 -1.77 7.44
C LEU A 102 -10.18 -2.46 8.70
N LYS A 103 -11.36 -3.09 8.60
CA LYS A 103 -12.02 -3.84 9.67
C LYS A 103 -12.20 -5.32 9.33
N THR A 104 -11.83 -5.71 8.13
CA THR A 104 -11.95 -7.10 7.64
C THR A 104 -10.80 -7.93 8.18
N ASP A 105 -11.09 -9.15 8.64
CA ASP A 105 -10.08 -10.16 8.87
C ASP A 105 -9.59 -10.68 7.51
N ILE A 106 -8.46 -10.08 7.05
CA ILE A 106 -7.90 -10.39 5.72
C ILE A 106 -7.44 -11.85 5.62
N PRO A 107 -6.74 -12.42 6.61
CA PRO A 107 -6.40 -13.84 6.61
C PRO A 107 -7.62 -14.77 6.46
N ASP A 108 -8.70 -14.50 7.16
CA ASP A 108 -9.93 -15.28 7.07
C ASP A 108 -10.57 -15.14 5.68
N LEU A 109 -10.66 -13.92 5.16
CA LEU A 109 -11.18 -13.64 3.82
C LEU A 109 -10.38 -14.40 2.73
N VAL A 110 -9.05 -14.35 2.80
CA VAL A 110 -8.17 -15.04 1.83
C VAL A 110 -8.35 -16.56 1.96
N ARG A 111 -8.37 -17.08 3.16
CA ARG A 111 -8.56 -18.51 3.41
C ARG A 111 -9.89 -19.03 2.85
N GLU A 112 -10.99 -18.28 3.02
CA GLU A 112 -12.32 -18.68 2.56
C GLU A 112 -12.50 -18.51 1.06
N LYS A 113 -12.03 -17.39 0.48
CA LYS A 113 -12.39 -16.97 -0.87
C LYS A 113 -11.35 -17.28 -1.93
N LEU A 114 -10.07 -17.39 -1.53
CA LEU A 114 -8.93 -17.61 -2.42
C LEU A 114 -8.18 -18.92 -2.13
N ALA A 115 -8.84 -19.88 -1.47
CA ALA A 115 -8.24 -21.18 -1.12
C ALA A 115 -7.68 -21.89 -2.36
N GLY A 116 -6.44 -22.41 -2.23
CA GLY A 116 -5.77 -23.15 -3.30
C GLY A 116 -5.19 -22.28 -4.43
N LEU A 117 -5.32 -20.97 -4.33
CA LEU A 117 -4.74 -20.01 -5.28
C LEU A 117 -3.59 -19.25 -4.64
N THR A 118 -2.72 -18.69 -5.47
CA THR A 118 -1.68 -17.75 -5.03
C THR A 118 -2.28 -16.36 -4.85
N PRO A 119 -2.43 -15.84 -3.62
CA PRO A 119 -3.09 -14.57 -3.39
C PRO A 119 -2.18 -13.40 -3.80
N ILE A 120 -2.73 -12.48 -4.57
CA ILE A 120 -2.13 -11.20 -4.90
C ILE A 120 -3.13 -10.07 -4.69
N VAL A 121 -2.65 -8.84 -4.57
CA VAL A 121 -3.50 -7.63 -4.51
C VAL A 121 -3.33 -6.83 -5.78
N CYS A 122 -4.46 -6.40 -6.37
CA CYS A 122 -4.46 -5.41 -7.44
C CYS A 122 -5.63 -4.44 -7.23
N ALA A 123 -5.35 -3.14 -7.07
CA ALA A 123 -6.40 -2.18 -6.73
C ALA A 123 -6.10 -0.75 -7.20
N ASN A 124 -7.16 -0.01 -7.56
CA ASN A 124 -7.14 1.45 -7.60
C ASN A 124 -7.55 1.97 -6.21
N LEU A 125 -6.58 2.18 -5.31
CA LEU A 125 -6.87 2.48 -3.90
C LEU A 125 -7.49 3.87 -3.70
N PRO A 126 -8.56 3.99 -2.90
CA PRO A 126 -9.01 5.28 -2.42
C PRO A 126 -7.88 6.02 -1.69
N TYR A 127 -7.64 7.29 -2.07
CA TYR A 127 -6.44 8.02 -1.61
C TYR A 127 -6.41 8.25 -0.09
N ASN A 128 -7.57 8.35 0.54
CA ASN A 128 -7.71 8.58 1.98
C ASN A 128 -7.33 7.37 2.84
N ILE A 129 -7.35 6.15 2.28
CA ILE A 129 -7.02 4.93 3.01
C ILE A 129 -5.73 4.24 2.52
N THR A 130 -5.00 4.84 1.57
CA THR A 130 -3.83 4.19 0.92
C THR A 130 -2.84 3.63 1.93
N THR A 131 -2.35 4.45 2.87
CA THR A 131 -1.35 4.00 3.86
C THR A 131 -1.90 2.91 4.80
N PRO A 132 -3.05 3.09 5.48
CA PRO A 132 -3.58 2.04 6.35
C PRO A 132 -3.97 0.76 5.60
N ALA A 133 -4.46 0.84 4.35
CA ALA A 133 -4.78 -0.34 3.56
C ALA A 133 -3.52 -1.15 3.22
N ILE A 134 -2.45 -0.49 2.71
CA ILE A 134 -1.18 -1.18 2.43
C ILE A 134 -0.60 -1.80 3.71
N THR A 135 -0.66 -1.10 4.84
CA THR A 135 -0.20 -1.65 6.13
C THR A 135 -0.96 -2.91 6.50
N ALA A 136 -2.31 -2.87 6.47
CA ALA A 136 -3.15 -4.04 6.79
C ALA A 136 -2.88 -5.24 5.86
N LEU A 137 -2.68 -4.98 4.55
CA LEU A 137 -2.32 -6.01 3.58
C LEU A 137 -0.97 -6.68 3.91
N LEU A 138 0.05 -5.90 4.26
CA LEU A 138 1.37 -6.43 4.61
C LEU A 138 1.36 -7.17 5.96
N GLU A 139 0.65 -6.63 6.96
CA GLU A 139 0.51 -7.27 8.28
C GLU A 139 -0.26 -8.59 8.21
N SER A 140 -1.16 -8.76 7.24
CA SER A 140 -1.88 -10.03 7.01
C SER A 140 -0.96 -11.19 6.61
N LYS A 141 0.19 -10.89 5.99
CA LYS A 141 1.17 -11.86 5.47
C LYS A 141 0.58 -12.89 4.49
N CYS A 142 -0.51 -12.52 3.79
CA CYS A 142 -1.23 -13.43 2.91
C CYS A 142 -0.79 -13.37 1.46
N PHE A 143 -0.20 -12.25 1.01
CA PHE A 143 -0.05 -11.95 -0.41
C PHE A 143 1.40 -12.10 -0.89
N GLU A 144 1.58 -12.53 -2.16
CA GLU A 144 2.89 -12.56 -2.80
C GLU A 144 3.27 -11.22 -3.45
N SER A 145 2.28 -10.45 -3.90
CA SER A 145 2.52 -9.13 -4.48
C SER A 145 1.35 -8.18 -4.25
N ILE A 146 1.64 -6.88 -4.26
CA ILE A 146 0.67 -5.80 -4.11
C ILE A 146 0.92 -4.83 -5.27
N THR A 147 -0.04 -4.72 -6.20
CA THR A 147 -0.02 -3.75 -7.29
C THR A 147 -1.13 -2.74 -7.07
N VAL A 148 -0.78 -1.48 -6.92
CA VAL A 148 -1.77 -0.44 -6.59
C VAL A 148 -1.55 0.84 -7.36
N LEU A 149 -2.67 1.44 -7.76
CA LEU A 149 -2.73 2.81 -8.25
C LEU A 149 -3.01 3.73 -7.07
N VAL A 150 -2.13 4.69 -6.83
CA VAL A 150 -2.16 5.64 -5.72
C VAL A 150 -1.75 7.03 -6.19
N GLN A 151 -1.82 8.04 -5.33
CA GLN A 151 -1.26 9.37 -5.64
C GLN A 151 0.24 9.26 -5.93
N LYS A 152 0.74 9.98 -6.96
CA LYS A 152 2.14 9.96 -7.38
C LYS A 152 3.11 10.22 -6.22
N GLU A 153 2.84 11.25 -5.41
CA GLU A 153 3.67 11.56 -4.22
C GLU A 153 3.76 10.37 -3.24
N VAL A 154 2.65 9.64 -3.08
CA VAL A 154 2.64 8.44 -2.21
C VAL A 154 3.48 7.34 -2.84
N ALA A 155 3.31 7.04 -4.13
CA ALA A 155 4.13 6.03 -4.82
C ALA A 155 5.63 6.36 -4.77
N GLU A 156 5.99 7.62 -5.02
CA GLU A 156 7.38 8.10 -4.91
C GLU A 156 7.94 7.90 -3.50
N ARG A 157 7.14 8.20 -2.46
CA ARG A 157 7.53 8.00 -1.07
C ARG A 157 7.74 6.52 -0.73
N LEU A 158 6.86 5.63 -1.21
CA LEU A 158 6.97 4.19 -0.97
C LEU A 158 8.22 3.58 -1.60
N CYS A 159 8.64 4.10 -2.75
CA CYS A 159 9.82 3.64 -3.51
C CYS A 159 11.09 4.44 -3.20
N ALA A 160 11.02 5.46 -2.33
CA ALA A 160 12.10 6.41 -2.12
C ALA A 160 13.36 5.77 -1.52
N ALA A 161 14.52 6.11 -2.07
CA ALA A 161 15.82 5.68 -1.56
C ALA A 161 16.30 6.58 -0.38
N PRO A 162 17.14 6.05 0.53
CA PRO A 162 17.77 6.83 1.60
C PRO A 162 18.43 8.11 1.07
N GLY A 163 18.25 9.20 1.80
CA GLY A 163 18.83 10.51 1.46
C GLY A 163 18.03 11.35 0.48
N THR A 164 16.95 10.84 -0.09
CA THR A 164 16.04 11.60 -0.96
C THR A 164 15.00 12.39 -0.15
N ALA A 165 14.40 13.40 -0.79
CA ALA A 165 13.38 14.25 -0.14
C ALA A 165 12.11 13.49 0.24
N ALA A 166 11.72 12.47 -0.55
CA ALA A 166 10.53 11.67 -0.32
C ALA A 166 10.73 10.57 0.74
N TYR A 167 11.98 10.21 1.07
CA TYR A 167 12.27 9.10 1.98
C TYR A 167 11.78 9.36 3.40
N GLY A 168 11.13 8.36 4.00
CA GLY A 168 10.54 8.43 5.32
C GLY A 168 10.36 7.07 5.98
N ALA A 169 9.78 7.05 7.17
CA ALA A 169 9.56 5.81 7.92
C ALA A 169 8.77 4.77 7.13
N PHE A 170 7.76 5.20 6.35
CA PHE A 170 6.97 4.29 5.55
C PHE A 170 7.72 3.75 4.32
N SER A 171 8.73 4.48 3.81
CA SER A 171 9.66 3.95 2.80
C SER A 171 10.48 2.79 3.36
N VAL A 172 10.98 2.94 4.59
CA VAL A 172 11.70 1.88 5.32
C VAL A 172 10.80 0.67 5.54
N TYR A 173 9.56 0.90 6.00
CA TYR A 173 8.56 -0.15 6.21
C TYR A 173 8.30 -0.95 4.93
N MET A 174 8.03 -0.26 3.84
CA MET A 174 7.81 -0.88 2.52
C MET A 174 9.02 -1.71 2.06
N GLN A 175 10.23 -1.16 2.13
CA GLN A 175 11.44 -1.84 1.69
C GLN A 175 11.84 -3.02 2.59
N TYR A 176 11.46 -2.99 3.85
CA TYR A 176 11.66 -4.11 4.76
C TYR A 176 10.77 -5.30 4.39
N HIS A 177 9.49 -5.05 4.13
CA HIS A 177 8.52 -6.10 3.81
C HIS A 177 8.45 -6.47 2.33
N THR A 178 8.87 -5.57 1.43
CA THR A 178 8.68 -5.74 -0.02
C THR A 178 9.86 -5.24 -0.83
N ALA A 179 9.81 -5.48 -2.16
CA ALA A 179 10.64 -4.84 -3.16
C ALA A 179 9.77 -3.90 -4.02
N PRO A 180 9.50 -2.65 -3.57
CA PRO A 180 8.58 -1.76 -4.27
C PRO A 180 9.23 -1.16 -5.53
N ARG A 181 8.46 -1.08 -6.61
CA ARG A 181 8.85 -0.45 -7.88
C ARG A 181 7.72 0.44 -8.39
N LEU A 182 8.03 1.69 -8.71
CA LEU A 182 7.13 2.57 -9.45
C LEU A 182 7.16 2.14 -10.92
N LEU A 183 6.00 1.89 -11.52
CA LEU A 183 5.89 1.35 -12.87
C LEU A 183 5.59 2.44 -13.90
N PHE A 184 4.48 3.17 -13.73
CA PHE A 184 4.09 4.25 -14.64
C PHE A 184 3.17 5.26 -13.94
N GLU A 185 3.05 6.43 -14.55
CA GLU A 185 2.17 7.51 -14.10
C GLU A 185 0.83 7.46 -14.85
N VAL A 186 -0.23 7.92 -14.18
CA VAL A 186 -1.59 8.03 -14.73
C VAL A 186 -2.08 9.46 -14.56
N GLY A 187 -2.38 10.10 -15.68
CA GLY A 187 -2.86 11.47 -15.72
C GLY A 187 -4.23 11.65 -15.05
N ARG A 188 -4.48 12.84 -14.53
CA ARG A 188 -5.73 13.19 -13.85
C ARG A 188 -6.95 13.10 -14.78
N GLU A 189 -6.75 13.33 -16.06
CA GLU A 189 -7.76 13.25 -17.13
C GLU A 189 -8.37 11.86 -17.30
N CYS A 190 -7.63 10.82 -16.88
CA CYS A 190 -8.10 9.43 -16.92
C CYS A 190 -9.16 9.10 -15.87
N PHE A 191 -9.57 10.07 -15.02
CA PHE A 191 -10.48 9.84 -13.90
C PHE A 191 -11.72 10.74 -13.92
N ARG A 192 -12.82 10.24 -13.34
CA ARG A 192 -14.01 11.01 -12.96
C ARG A 192 -14.51 10.60 -11.56
N PRO A 193 -14.74 11.55 -10.66
CA PRO A 193 -14.29 12.95 -10.72
C PRO A 193 -12.78 13.06 -10.92
N GLN A 194 -12.33 14.12 -11.60
CA GLN A 194 -10.90 14.34 -11.82
C GLN A 194 -10.19 14.67 -10.50
N PRO A 195 -9.16 13.92 -10.09
CA PRO A 195 -8.40 14.21 -8.88
C PRO A 195 -7.55 15.47 -9.05
N LYS A 196 -7.10 16.04 -7.92
CA LYS A 196 -6.25 17.24 -7.94
C LYS A 196 -4.81 16.96 -8.33
N VAL A 197 -4.37 15.71 -8.20
CA VAL A 197 -2.98 15.27 -8.37
C VAL A 197 -2.88 14.13 -9.37
N THR A 198 -1.73 13.98 -10.00
CA THR A 198 -1.37 12.82 -10.82
C THR A 198 -1.29 11.58 -9.95
N SER A 199 -1.63 10.43 -10.51
CA SER A 199 -1.51 9.12 -9.88
C SER A 199 -0.32 8.35 -10.44
N ALA A 200 0.07 7.27 -9.77
CA ALA A 200 1.07 6.36 -10.27
C ALA A 200 0.75 4.93 -9.83
N VAL A 201 1.11 3.99 -10.67
CA VAL A 201 1.04 2.55 -10.38
C VAL A 201 2.37 2.12 -9.82
N LEU A 202 2.33 1.45 -8.68
CA LEU A 202 3.47 0.76 -8.10
C LEU A 202 3.15 -0.73 -7.95
N ARG A 203 4.20 -1.57 -8.05
CA ARG A 203 4.14 -2.97 -7.68
C ARG A 203 5.18 -3.26 -6.60
N ALA A 204 4.79 -4.00 -5.60
CA ALA A 204 5.60 -4.38 -4.46
C ALA A 204 5.56 -5.91 -4.29
N GLU A 205 6.66 -6.59 -4.63
CA GLU A 205 6.84 -8.02 -4.35
C GLU A 205 7.04 -8.21 -2.85
N VAL A 206 6.21 -9.02 -2.22
CA VAL A 206 6.31 -9.29 -0.78
C VAL A 206 7.48 -10.23 -0.52
N ARG A 207 8.34 -9.85 0.40
CA ARG A 207 9.53 -10.65 0.74
C ARG A 207 9.15 -11.82 1.65
N LYS A 208 9.64 -13.00 1.34
CA LYS A 208 9.50 -14.18 2.22
C LYS A 208 10.37 -14.05 3.48
N THR A 209 11.49 -13.33 3.37
CA THR A 209 12.39 -13.02 4.47
C THR A 209 12.82 -11.56 4.40
N PRO A 210 12.91 -10.85 5.52
CA PRO A 210 13.43 -9.48 5.55
C PRO A 210 14.85 -9.41 4.94
N PRO A 211 15.20 -8.29 4.28
CA PRO A 211 16.52 -8.14 3.65
C PRO A 211 17.65 -7.88 4.66
N VAL A 212 17.31 -7.66 5.93
CA VAL A 212 18.26 -7.46 7.03
C VAL A 212 17.83 -8.30 8.23
N ALA A 213 18.81 -8.84 8.96
CA ALA A 213 18.55 -9.59 10.18
C ALA A 213 18.18 -8.64 11.34
N VAL A 214 16.99 -8.84 11.89
CA VAL A 214 16.45 -8.07 13.00
C VAL A 214 15.96 -9.04 14.08
N GLU A 215 16.46 -8.88 15.30
CA GLU A 215 16.10 -9.75 16.44
C GLU A 215 14.73 -9.38 17.03
N ASP A 216 14.45 -8.07 17.13
CA ASP A 216 13.18 -7.52 17.58
C ASP A 216 12.63 -6.52 16.55
N GLU A 217 11.65 -6.97 15.77
CA GLU A 217 11.01 -6.17 14.73
C GLU A 217 10.24 -4.97 15.31
N LYS A 218 9.67 -5.11 16.51
CA LYS A 218 8.96 -4.01 17.17
C LYS A 218 9.94 -2.90 17.57
N LEU A 219 11.07 -3.27 18.14
CA LEU A 219 12.13 -2.33 18.47
C LEU A 219 12.70 -1.69 17.21
N PHE A 220 12.97 -2.47 16.16
CA PHE A 220 13.44 -1.96 14.88
C PHE A 220 12.52 -0.85 14.34
N PHE A 221 11.22 -1.09 14.24
CA PHE A 221 10.29 -0.07 13.75
C PHE A 221 10.12 1.09 14.74
N ARG A 222 10.20 0.87 16.05
CA ARG A 222 10.25 1.95 17.03
C ARG A 222 11.45 2.88 16.77
N VAL A 223 12.62 2.32 16.48
CA VAL A 223 13.83 3.10 16.12
C VAL A 223 13.61 3.87 14.82
N VAL A 224 13.05 3.23 13.79
CA VAL A 224 12.73 3.89 12.52
C VAL A 224 11.78 5.07 12.75
N TYR A 225 10.65 4.87 13.42
CA TYR A 225 9.68 5.95 13.66
C TYR A 225 10.29 7.09 14.49
N ALA A 226 11.05 6.78 15.53
CA ALA A 226 11.74 7.79 16.33
C ALA A 226 12.77 8.57 15.51
N ALA A 227 13.51 7.93 14.60
CA ALA A 227 14.48 8.57 13.73
C ALA A 227 13.86 9.61 12.79
N PHE A 228 12.61 9.40 12.36
CA PHE A 228 11.87 10.31 11.49
C PHE A 228 10.94 11.31 12.23
N ALA A 229 10.82 11.21 13.55
CA ALA A 229 9.93 12.08 14.33
C ALA A 229 10.31 13.58 14.22
N LEU A 230 11.60 13.90 14.13
CA LEU A 230 12.10 15.26 14.00
C LEU A 230 13.03 15.39 12.79
N ARG A 231 12.44 15.40 11.60
CA ARG A 231 13.15 15.32 10.30
C ARG A 231 14.34 16.31 10.15
N ARG A 232 14.21 17.54 10.67
CA ARG A 232 15.26 18.58 10.58
C ARG A 232 16.33 18.51 11.68
N LYS A 233 16.23 17.58 12.62
CA LYS A 233 17.19 17.40 13.72
C LYS A 233 18.15 16.24 13.44
N THR A 234 19.24 16.20 14.21
CA THR A 234 20.15 15.04 14.19
C THR A 234 19.45 13.79 14.66
N LEU A 235 19.95 12.63 14.26
CA LEU A 235 19.42 11.31 14.64
C LEU A 235 19.30 11.18 16.18
N VAL A 236 20.34 11.55 16.92
CA VAL A 236 20.34 11.53 18.39
C VAL A 236 19.15 12.32 18.96
N ASN A 237 18.94 13.56 18.50
CA ASN A 237 17.84 14.38 18.99
C ASN A 237 16.46 13.82 18.59
N SER A 238 16.36 13.18 17.43
CA SER A 238 15.13 12.54 16.98
C SER A 238 14.83 11.29 17.82
N LEU A 239 15.83 10.44 18.06
CA LEU A 239 15.68 9.23 18.87
C LEU A 239 15.25 9.52 20.31
N MET A 240 15.65 10.65 20.88
CA MET A 240 15.21 11.06 22.22
C MET A 240 13.69 11.22 22.33
N THR A 241 12.96 11.43 21.23
CA THR A 241 11.48 11.47 21.26
C THR A 241 10.86 10.12 21.57
N GLY A 242 11.51 9.03 21.16
CA GLY A 242 11.02 7.66 21.36
C GLY A 242 11.70 6.91 22.51
N PHE A 243 12.88 7.36 22.96
CA PHE A 243 13.71 6.65 23.92
C PHE A 243 14.09 7.48 25.16
N GLY A 244 13.81 8.79 25.17
CA GLY A 244 14.25 9.69 26.25
C GLY A 244 13.64 9.41 27.65
N SER A 245 12.59 8.59 27.75
CA SER A 245 12.06 8.11 29.03
C SER A 245 12.84 6.91 29.63
N GLN A 246 13.63 6.23 28.79
CA GLN A 246 14.35 4.99 29.17
C GLN A 246 15.87 5.14 29.08
N LEU A 247 16.36 6.04 28.23
CA LEU A 247 17.79 6.23 27.96
C LEU A 247 18.19 7.69 28.10
N THR A 248 19.39 7.94 28.60
CA THR A 248 19.98 9.28 28.60
C THR A 248 20.45 9.64 27.17
N LYS A 249 20.68 10.92 26.93
CA LYS A 249 21.22 11.38 25.65
C LYS A 249 22.61 10.81 25.34
N GLU A 250 23.44 10.62 26.36
CA GLU A 250 24.77 10.00 26.28
C GLU A 250 24.66 8.54 25.85
N GLN A 251 23.72 7.78 26.42
CA GLN A 251 23.47 6.38 26.06
C GLN A 251 22.98 6.27 24.60
N VAL A 252 22.04 7.14 24.17
CA VAL A 252 21.59 7.19 22.77
C VAL A 252 22.72 7.57 21.83
N THR A 253 23.56 8.55 22.19
CA THR A 253 24.72 8.93 21.39
C THR A 253 25.72 7.77 21.29
N GLY A 254 25.99 7.06 22.40
CA GLY A 254 26.81 5.87 22.41
C GLY A 254 26.28 4.76 21.51
N ALA A 255 24.97 4.54 21.48
CA ALA A 255 24.33 3.57 20.55
C ALA A 255 24.52 3.95 19.07
N VAL A 256 24.34 5.23 18.75
CA VAL A 256 24.57 5.75 17.38
C VAL A 256 26.02 5.51 16.93
N VAL A 257 26.99 5.82 17.80
CA VAL A 257 28.43 5.59 17.52
C VAL A 257 28.74 4.10 17.40
N SER A 258 28.22 3.25 18.30
CA SER A 258 28.40 1.78 18.24
C SER A 258 27.82 1.17 16.95
N ALA A 259 26.74 1.77 16.39
CA ALA A 259 26.19 1.36 15.11
C ALA A 259 27.03 1.80 13.90
N GLY A 260 28.18 2.49 14.12
CA GLY A 260 29.04 3.01 13.05
C GLY A 260 28.51 4.29 12.40
N LEU A 261 27.68 5.05 13.10
CA LEU A 261 27.04 6.25 12.57
C LEU A 261 27.61 7.52 13.19
N ALA A 262 27.68 8.60 12.42
CA ALA A 262 28.05 9.91 12.94
C ALA A 262 26.94 10.48 13.83
N PRO A 263 27.24 11.05 15.02
CA PRO A 263 26.24 11.64 15.91
C PRO A 263 25.41 12.77 15.26
N THR A 264 25.97 13.39 14.22
CA THR A 264 25.35 14.50 13.48
C THR A 264 24.46 14.04 12.31
N VAL A 265 24.44 12.74 11.96
CA VAL A 265 23.64 12.19 10.87
C VAL A 265 22.16 12.42 11.14
N ARG A 266 21.36 12.50 10.07
CA ARG A 266 19.89 12.55 10.16
C ARG A 266 19.30 11.19 9.80
N GLY A 267 18.13 10.85 10.38
CA GLY A 267 17.45 9.59 10.12
C GLY A 267 17.18 9.32 8.63
N GLU A 268 16.89 10.36 7.85
CA GLU A 268 16.65 10.24 6.41
C GLU A 268 17.86 9.74 5.58
N LYS A 269 19.04 9.66 6.16
CA LYS A 269 20.25 9.16 5.50
C LYS A 269 20.50 7.67 5.71
N LEU A 270 19.76 7.04 6.63
CA LEU A 270 19.93 5.65 7.01
C LEU A 270 19.13 4.71 6.09
N GLY A 271 19.78 3.66 5.61
CA GLY A 271 19.12 2.51 4.98
C GLY A 271 18.76 1.42 6.00
N LEU A 272 18.23 0.30 5.52
CA LEU A 272 17.80 -0.83 6.35
C LEU A 272 18.94 -1.39 7.22
N GLU A 273 20.14 -1.54 6.64
CA GLU A 273 21.33 -2.06 7.36
C GLU A 273 21.74 -1.16 8.52
N GLU A 274 21.75 0.17 8.31
CA GLU A 274 22.06 1.13 9.34
C GLU A 274 21.01 1.11 10.46
N PHE A 275 19.73 1.03 10.10
CA PHE A 275 18.65 0.90 11.08
C PHE A 275 18.75 -0.41 11.88
N ALA A 276 19.10 -1.54 11.26
CA ALA A 276 19.26 -2.82 11.94
C ALA A 276 20.41 -2.78 12.96
N ARG A 277 21.58 -2.24 12.56
CA ARG A 277 22.70 -2.04 13.49
C ARG A 277 22.36 -1.11 14.64
N LEU A 278 21.64 -0.02 14.35
CA LEU A 278 21.21 0.94 15.38
C LEU A 278 20.20 0.32 16.35
N ALA A 279 19.25 -0.47 15.85
CA ALA A 279 18.27 -1.17 16.70
C ALA A 279 18.97 -2.13 17.69
N ARG A 280 19.95 -2.91 17.22
CA ARG A 280 20.76 -3.79 18.06
C ARG A 280 21.54 -3.01 19.11
N ALA A 281 22.22 -1.91 18.72
CA ALA A 281 22.97 -1.09 19.64
C ALA A 281 22.11 -0.40 20.71
N LEU A 282 20.85 -0.09 20.39
CA LEU A 282 19.87 0.44 21.35
C LEU A 282 19.34 -0.66 22.27
N ALA A 283 19.09 -1.88 21.75
CA ALA A 283 18.64 -3.03 22.55
C ALA A 283 19.58 -3.33 23.71
N GLU A 284 20.90 -3.30 23.46
CA GLU A 284 21.95 -3.53 24.49
C GLU A 284 21.95 -2.50 25.64
N ARG A 285 21.24 -1.37 25.47
CA ARG A 285 21.21 -0.26 26.44
C ARG A 285 19.86 -0.06 27.10
N LEU A 286 18.83 -0.67 26.56
CA LEU A 286 17.48 -0.61 27.13
C LEU A 286 17.43 -1.45 28.40
N PRO A 287 16.73 -1.01 29.46
CA PRO A 287 16.49 -1.83 30.64
C PRO A 287 15.72 -3.10 30.24
N ALA A 288 16.03 -4.20 30.93
CA ALA A 288 15.37 -5.49 30.71
C ALA A 288 13.86 -5.44 31.06
#